data_f03695a34c231aa5f00f015fc051b775
#
_entry.id   f03695a34c231aa5f00f015fc051b775
#
_cell.length_a   1.000
_cell.length_b   1.000
_cell.length_c   1.000
_cell.angle_alpha   90.00
_cell.angle_beta   90.00
_cell.angle_gamma   90.00
#
_symmetry.space_group_name_H-M   'P 1'
#
loop_
_entity.id
_entity.type
_entity.pdbx_description
1 polymer ?
#
loop_
_entity_poly.entity_id
_entity_poly.type
_entity_poly.pdbx_seq_one_letter_code
_entity_poly.pdbx_strand_id
1 'polypeptide(L)'
;LILVVSTSILTYWYTQPEQAEFLSENVMNTLYTPAGQRAQLVLQDGTEVWLNAKSKLIYPARFTDDKRNVTIEGEAFFKVAKDPSRPFIVSTHDVDMEVLGTQFNVCSYPATGYVQTSLLEGSVRVFFRNKESDGIILEPDQQVTVSNGKMKVEPIRLKAHFLWLDGIYAFENEPLINILEKMELYYDVKIVVKDTSLFKDTYTGKFRQRDSLDDVFRVLQQIRKFKVEKNT
;
A
#
# COMPACT_ATOMS: atom_id res chain seq x y z
N LEU A 1 -11.92 21.21 60.18
CA LEU A 1 -10.77 20.66 59.41
C LEU A 1 -11.17 19.48 58.55
N ILE A 2 -11.91 18.49 59.12
CA ILE A 2 -12.36 17.25 58.40
C ILE A 2 -13.26 17.59 57.22
N LEU A 3 -14.15 18.58 57.33
CA LEU A 3 -15.06 19.00 56.25
C LEU A 3 -14.35 19.62 55.05
N VAL A 4 -13.24 20.36 55.26
CA VAL A 4 -12.46 20.99 54.20
C VAL A 4 -11.63 19.92 53.42
N VAL A 5 -11.11 18.92 54.11
CA VAL A 5 -10.36 17.81 53.49
C VAL A 5 -11.30 16.95 52.66
N SER A 6 -12.52 16.65 53.12
CA SER A 6 -13.47 15.85 52.36
C SER A 6 -13.96 16.56 51.08
N THR A 7 -14.17 17.88 51.12
CA THR A 7 -14.54 18.66 49.94
C THR A 7 -13.39 18.75 48.92
N SER A 8 -12.15 18.88 49.39
CA SER A 8 -10.96 18.91 48.51
C SER A 8 -10.73 17.57 47.80
N ILE A 9 -10.97 16.45 48.48
CA ILE A 9 -10.87 15.12 47.86
C ILE A 9 -11.98 14.91 46.85
N LEU A 10 -13.24 15.33 47.18
CA LEU A 10 -14.34 15.22 46.23
C LEU A 10 -14.15 16.07 44.98
N THR A 11 -13.65 17.31 45.15
CA THR A 11 -13.32 18.18 43.98
C THR A 11 -12.16 17.61 43.17
N TYR A 12 -11.13 17.03 43.78
CA TYR A 12 -10.05 16.38 43.09
C TYR A 12 -10.52 15.20 42.22
N TRP A 13 -11.41 14.35 42.74
CA TRP A 13 -12.04 13.26 41.97
C TRP A 13 -13.00 13.75 40.89
N TYR A 14 -13.66 14.86 41.08
CA TYR A 14 -14.63 15.42 40.12
C TYR A 14 -13.95 16.23 39.01
N THR A 15 -12.72 16.71 39.25
CA THR A 15 -11.93 17.49 38.26
C THR A 15 -10.90 16.64 37.56
N GLN A 16 -10.85 15.34 37.78
CA GLN A 16 -10.01 14.47 36.94
C GLN A 16 -10.49 14.56 35.47
N PRO A 17 -9.65 14.87 34.52
CA PRO A 17 -10.04 15.02 33.12
C PRO A 17 -10.28 13.66 32.47
N GLU A 18 -11.41 13.01 32.81
CA GLU A 18 -11.92 11.84 32.10
C GLU A 18 -12.23 12.15 30.61
N GLN A 19 -12.31 13.44 30.26
CA GLN A 19 -12.68 13.90 28.93
C GLN A 19 -11.55 13.91 27.90
N ALA A 20 -10.29 13.88 28.32
CA ALA A 20 -9.17 13.89 27.35
C ALA A 20 -8.90 12.53 26.72
N GLU A 21 -9.26 11.45 27.40
CA GLU A 21 -9.05 10.08 26.92
C GLU A 21 -10.13 9.66 25.90
N PHE A 22 -11.37 10.10 26.09
CA PHE A 22 -12.51 9.74 25.24
C PHE A 22 -12.48 10.36 23.83
N LEU A 23 -11.79 11.48 23.64
CA LEU A 23 -11.70 12.16 22.34
C LEU A 23 -10.55 11.63 21.44
N SER A 24 -9.64 10.81 21.98
CA SER A 24 -8.50 10.27 21.22
C SER A 24 -8.69 8.86 20.68
N GLU A 25 -9.70 8.12 21.15
CA GLU A 25 -9.86 6.69 20.85
C GLU A 25 -10.29 6.38 19.42
N ASN A 26 -10.87 7.33 18.66
CA ASN A 26 -11.42 7.06 17.34
C ASN A 26 -11.00 8.06 16.24
N VAL A 27 -9.91 8.82 16.44
CA VAL A 27 -9.45 9.74 15.42
C VAL A 27 -8.73 8.95 14.32
N MET A 28 -9.35 8.89 13.13
CA MET A 28 -8.74 8.32 11.94
C MET A 28 -8.02 9.40 11.14
N ASN A 29 -6.77 9.15 10.80
CA ASN A 29 -5.97 9.97 9.90
C ASN A 29 -6.05 9.41 8.48
N THR A 30 -5.94 10.30 7.51
CA THR A 30 -5.82 9.92 6.10
C THR A 30 -4.61 10.60 5.51
N LEU A 31 -3.68 9.81 4.96
CA LEU A 31 -2.59 10.30 4.14
C LEU A 31 -2.85 9.93 2.69
N TYR A 32 -2.86 10.94 1.82
CA TYR A 32 -2.98 10.76 0.37
C TYR A 32 -1.72 11.21 -0.34
N THR A 33 -1.25 10.41 -1.29
CA THR A 33 -0.09 10.71 -2.12
C THR A 33 -0.57 11.02 -3.54
N PRO A 34 -0.32 12.24 -4.06
CA PRO A 34 -0.68 12.59 -5.43
C PRO A 34 0.06 11.76 -6.48
N ALA A 35 -0.37 11.89 -7.74
CA ALA A 35 0.33 11.29 -8.87
C ALA A 35 1.81 11.73 -8.93
N GLY A 36 2.69 10.84 -9.32
CA GLY A 36 4.12 11.10 -9.46
C GLY A 36 4.87 11.36 -8.15
N GLN A 37 4.17 11.38 -7.01
CA GLN A 37 4.77 11.60 -5.70
C GLN A 37 4.82 10.31 -4.87
N ARG A 38 5.65 10.34 -3.85
CA ARG A 38 5.75 9.28 -2.84
C ARG A 38 5.79 9.94 -1.46
N ALA A 39 5.27 9.26 -0.46
CA ALA A 39 5.34 9.71 0.92
C ALA A 39 5.90 8.58 1.80
N GLN A 40 6.57 8.96 2.87
CA GLN A 40 6.98 8.06 3.93
C GLN A 40 6.46 8.59 5.25
N LEU A 41 5.96 7.71 6.10
CA LEU A 41 5.56 8.05 7.46
C LEU A 41 5.94 6.93 8.42
N VAL A 42 6.03 7.29 9.69
CA VAL A 42 6.19 6.34 10.79
C VAL A 42 4.92 6.41 11.62
N LEU A 43 4.27 5.27 11.79
CA LEU A 43 3.09 5.13 12.63
C LEU A 43 3.47 5.13 14.12
N GLN A 44 2.48 5.31 14.99
CA GLN A 44 2.69 5.42 16.44
C GLN A 44 3.36 4.19 17.06
N ASP A 45 3.18 3.01 16.47
CA ASP A 45 3.80 1.75 16.90
C ASP A 45 5.23 1.54 16.40
N GLY A 46 5.77 2.51 15.63
CA GLY A 46 7.08 2.42 14.99
C GLY A 46 7.08 1.73 13.63
N THR A 47 5.89 1.33 13.11
CA THR A 47 5.77 0.81 11.76
C THR A 47 6.10 1.90 10.74
N GLU A 48 7.02 1.61 9.83
CA GLU A 48 7.37 2.49 8.72
C GLU A 48 6.52 2.14 7.49
N VAL A 49 5.93 3.14 6.84
CA VAL A 49 5.10 2.97 5.65
C VAL A 49 5.57 3.90 4.55
N TRP A 50 5.79 3.36 3.36
CA TRP A 50 6.03 4.13 2.13
C TRP A 50 4.77 4.01 1.26
N LEU A 51 4.28 5.14 0.78
CA LEU A 51 3.14 5.22 -0.12
C LEU A 51 3.62 5.62 -1.52
N ASN A 52 3.22 4.86 -2.52
CA ASN A 52 3.49 5.17 -3.92
C ASN A 52 2.47 6.19 -4.47
N ALA A 53 2.59 6.57 -5.75
CA ALA A 53 1.72 7.53 -6.41
C ALA A 53 0.23 7.13 -6.33
N LYS A 54 -0.65 8.13 -6.23
CA LYS A 54 -2.13 7.95 -6.16
C LYS A 54 -2.58 6.93 -5.11
N SER A 55 -1.93 6.92 -3.96
CA SER A 55 -2.23 5.99 -2.87
C SER A 55 -2.79 6.71 -1.65
N LYS A 56 -3.66 6.04 -0.91
CA LYS A 56 -4.32 6.55 0.28
C LYS A 56 -4.20 5.53 1.41
N LEU A 57 -3.64 5.97 2.53
CA LEU A 57 -3.58 5.20 3.77
C LEU A 57 -4.52 5.83 4.80
N ILE A 58 -5.37 5.00 5.40
CA ILE A 58 -6.24 5.37 6.52
C ILE A 58 -5.75 4.59 7.74
N TYR A 59 -5.47 5.30 8.83
CA TYR A 59 -4.91 4.70 10.05
C TYR A 59 -5.36 5.48 11.29
N PRO A 60 -5.52 4.84 12.46
CA PRO A 60 -5.89 5.53 13.68
C PRO A 60 -4.72 6.38 14.21
N ALA A 61 -5.04 7.47 14.91
CA ALA A 61 -4.03 8.29 15.60
C ALA A 61 -3.26 7.47 16.66
N ARG A 62 -3.94 6.47 17.26
CA ARG A 62 -3.36 5.51 18.19
C ARG A 62 -3.96 4.12 17.97
N PHE A 63 -3.14 3.08 18.12
CA PHE A 63 -3.60 1.70 18.16
C PHE A 63 -3.99 1.33 19.58
N THR A 64 -5.28 1.43 19.91
CA THR A 64 -5.84 1.14 21.23
C THR A 64 -6.41 -0.28 21.35
N ASP A 65 -6.73 -0.91 20.21
CA ASP A 65 -7.34 -2.23 20.15
C ASP A 65 -6.32 -3.38 20.23
N ASP A 66 -6.82 -4.60 20.36
CA ASP A 66 -6.04 -5.83 20.30
C ASP A 66 -5.37 -6.07 18.93
N LYS A 67 -5.79 -5.32 17.91
CA LYS A 67 -5.24 -5.34 16.55
C LYS A 67 -4.86 -3.93 16.11
N ARG A 68 -3.80 -3.82 15.31
CA ARG A 68 -3.33 -2.58 14.70
C ARG A 68 -3.87 -2.49 13.27
N ASN A 69 -5.04 -1.89 13.10
CA ASN A 69 -5.75 -1.86 11.83
C ASN A 69 -5.40 -0.62 11.00
N VAL A 70 -5.09 -0.82 9.71
CA VAL A 70 -4.94 0.24 8.70
C VAL A 70 -5.65 -0.17 7.42
N THR A 71 -6.02 0.81 6.58
CA THR A 71 -6.61 0.55 5.27
C THR A 71 -5.77 1.20 4.20
N ILE A 72 -5.51 0.47 3.11
CA ILE A 72 -4.76 0.95 1.95
C ILE A 72 -5.61 0.88 0.68
N GLU A 73 -5.54 1.95 -0.10
CA GLU A 73 -5.99 2.02 -1.49
C GLU A 73 -4.82 2.54 -2.32
N GLY A 74 -4.39 1.81 -3.33
CA GLY A 74 -3.17 2.11 -4.08
C GLY A 74 -2.02 1.16 -3.74
N GLU A 75 -0.79 1.66 -3.70
CA GLU A 75 0.40 0.85 -3.43
C GLU A 75 1.18 1.39 -2.23
N ALA A 76 1.49 0.48 -1.31
CA ALA A 76 2.31 0.77 -0.14
C ALA A 76 3.27 -0.37 0.19
N PHE A 77 4.44 0.02 0.68
CA PHE A 77 5.36 -0.89 1.34
C PHE A 77 5.29 -0.67 2.84
N PHE A 78 5.20 -1.76 3.58
CA PHE A 78 5.14 -1.77 5.04
C PHE A 78 6.37 -2.46 5.60
N LYS A 79 7.03 -1.80 6.55
CA LYS A 79 8.01 -2.40 7.46
C LYS A 79 7.41 -2.35 8.85
N VAL A 80 6.67 -3.41 9.18
CA VAL A 80 5.85 -3.46 10.39
C VAL A 80 6.71 -3.72 11.62
N ALA A 81 6.50 -2.90 12.66
CA ALA A 81 7.12 -3.09 13.95
C ALA A 81 6.68 -4.43 14.57
N LYS A 82 7.65 -5.20 15.08
CA LYS A 82 7.40 -6.53 15.63
C LYS A 82 6.61 -6.43 16.94
N ASP A 83 5.39 -6.93 16.93
CA ASP A 83 4.52 -7.06 18.11
C ASP A 83 3.62 -8.29 17.96
N PRO A 84 4.05 -9.47 18.42
CA PRO A 84 3.28 -10.71 18.33
C PRO A 84 1.98 -10.70 19.16
N SER A 85 1.86 -9.81 20.15
CA SER A 85 0.68 -9.72 21.01
C SER A 85 -0.47 -8.97 20.36
N ARG A 86 -0.17 -8.08 19.39
CA ARG A 86 -1.14 -7.27 18.67
C ARG A 86 -0.89 -7.34 17.17
N PRO A 87 -1.58 -8.22 16.45
CA PRO A 87 -1.45 -8.35 15.01
C PRO A 87 -1.66 -7.01 14.28
N PHE A 88 -0.89 -6.77 13.21
CA PHE A 88 -1.07 -5.63 12.31
C PHE A 88 -1.87 -6.09 11.10
N ILE A 89 -3.01 -5.43 10.87
CA ILE A 89 -3.94 -5.77 9.80
C ILE A 89 -3.92 -4.67 8.75
N VAL A 90 -3.59 -5.05 7.51
CA VAL A 90 -3.73 -4.17 6.35
C VAL A 90 -4.97 -4.60 5.57
N SER A 91 -5.97 -3.74 5.55
CA SER A 91 -7.23 -3.96 4.83
C SER A 91 -7.18 -3.32 3.45
N THR A 92 -7.69 -4.03 2.46
CA THR A 92 -7.96 -3.53 1.10
C THR A 92 -9.46 -3.63 0.80
N HIS A 93 -9.85 -3.43 -0.46
CA HIS A 93 -11.25 -3.61 -0.85
C HIS A 93 -11.69 -5.09 -0.87
N ASP A 94 -10.78 -6.05 -1.14
CA ASP A 94 -11.11 -7.46 -1.29
C ASP A 94 -10.63 -8.34 -0.14
N VAL A 95 -9.42 -8.10 0.35
CA VAL A 95 -8.73 -8.98 1.31
C VAL A 95 -8.10 -8.18 2.44
N ASP A 96 -7.91 -8.86 3.54
CA ASP A 96 -7.12 -8.41 4.68
C ASP A 96 -5.81 -9.21 4.76
N MET A 97 -4.74 -8.54 5.21
CA MET A 97 -3.43 -9.12 5.44
C MET A 97 -3.07 -8.96 6.91
N GLU A 98 -2.77 -10.07 7.57
CA GLU A 98 -2.37 -10.12 8.97
C GLU A 98 -0.88 -10.44 9.10
N VAL A 99 -0.16 -9.63 9.87
CA VAL A 99 1.26 -9.76 10.10
C VAL A 99 1.63 -9.45 11.56
N LEU A 100 2.79 -9.96 12.02
CA LEU A 100 3.29 -9.77 13.39
C LEU A 100 4.60 -8.98 13.46
N GLY A 101 5.21 -8.66 12.31
CA GLY A 101 6.51 -7.99 12.20
C GLY A 101 7.17 -8.40 10.88
N THR A 102 6.80 -7.76 9.80
CA THR A 102 6.97 -8.26 8.43
C THR A 102 7.29 -7.09 7.50
N GLN A 103 8.07 -7.34 6.46
CA GLN A 103 8.34 -6.41 5.38
C GLN A 103 7.66 -6.90 4.10
N PHE A 104 6.70 -6.14 3.58
CA PHE A 104 5.92 -6.56 2.42
C PHE A 104 5.35 -5.37 1.65
N ASN A 105 5.06 -5.59 0.37
CA ASN A 105 4.41 -4.63 -0.51
C ASN A 105 2.95 -5.04 -0.76
N VAL A 106 2.07 -4.06 -0.82
CA VAL A 106 0.66 -4.23 -1.19
C VAL A 106 0.36 -3.30 -2.35
N CYS A 107 -0.18 -3.85 -3.44
CA CYS A 107 -0.69 -3.11 -4.58
C CYS A 107 -2.19 -3.40 -4.72
N SER A 108 -3.04 -2.40 -4.49
CA SER A 108 -4.50 -2.48 -4.47
C SER A 108 -5.13 -1.22 -5.06
N TYR A 109 -4.80 -0.92 -6.32
CA TYR A 109 -5.45 0.16 -7.05
C TYR A 109 -6.84 -0.29 -7.53
N PRO A 110 -7.93 0.46 -7.27
CA PRO A 110 -9.28 0.05 -7.68
C PRO A 110 -9.41 -0.19 -9.18
N ALA A 111 -8.65 0.55 -9.99
CA ALA A 111 -8.70 0.45 -11.45
C ALA A 111 -8.08 -0.84 -12.02
N THR A 112 -7.21 -1.54 -11.26
CA THR A 112 -6.50 -2.73 -11.78
C THR A 112 -7.34 -4.00 -11.71
N GLY A 113 -8.39 -4.02 -10.87
CA GLY A 113 -9.23 -5.21 -10.69
C GLY A 113 -8.54 -6.39 -9.99
N TYR A 114 -7.37 -6.15 -9.36
CA TYR A 114 -6.68 -7.14 -8.54
C TYR A 114 -6.02 -6.50 -7.32
N VAL A 115 -5.77 -7.34 -6.31
CA VAL A 115 -4.88 -7.02 -5.19
C VAL A 115 -3.66 -7.93 -5.27
N GLN A 116 -2.47 -7.35 -5.14
CA GLN A 116 -1.23 -8.13 -5.11
C GLN A 116 -0.45 -7.83 -3.83
N THR A 117 0.01 -8.86 -3.16
CA THR A 117 0.85 -8.77 -1.97
C THR A 117 2.14 -9.53 -2.20
N SER A 118 3.28 -8.88 -2.02
CA SER A 118 4.63 -9.43 -2.23
C SER A 118 5.40 -9.40 -0.92
N LEU A 119 5.89 -10.54 -0.47
CA LEU A 119 6.57 -10.68 0.82
C LEU A 119 8.08 -10.64 0.66
N LEU A 120 8.73 -9.73 1.40
CA LEU A 120 10.19 -9.60 1.44
C LEU A 120 10.79 -10.33 2.65
N GLU A 121 10.20 -10.14 3.84
CA GLU A 121 10.72 -10.71 5.09
C GLU A 121 9.58 -10.99 6.07
N GLY A 122 9.66 -12.10 6.80
CA GLY A 122 8.68 -12.50 7.79
C GLY A 122 7.60 -13.43 7.23
N SER A 123 6.34 -13.19 7.57
CA SER A 123 5.18 -13.98 7.14
C SER A 123 3.96 -13.08 7.01
N VAL A 124 3.15 -13.30 5.98
CA VAL A 124 1.86 -12.61 5.75
C VAL A 124 0.77 -13.64 5.60
N ARG A 125 -0.28 -13.53 6.41
CA ARG A 125 -1.52 -14.29 6.23
C ARG A 125 -2.52 -13.44 5.46
N VAL A 126 -2.93 -13.88 4.27
CA VAL A 126 -3.88 -13.20 3.39
C VAL A 126 -5.19 -13.94 3.37
N PHE A 127 -6.30 -13.27 3.60
CA PHE A 127 -7.64 -13.88 3.65
C PHE A 127 -8.72 -12.93 3.14
N PHE A 128 -9.82 -13.50 2.64
CA PHE A 128 -11.02 -12.74 2.34
C PHE A 128 -11.72 -12.36 3.66
N ARG A 129 -12.16 -11.11 3.80
CA ARG A 129 -12.76 -10.58 5.03
C ARG A 129 -13.94 -11.40 5.55
N ASN A 130 -14.72 -12.01 4.65
CA ASN A 130 -15.86 -12.87 4.98
C ASN A 130 -15.52 -14.36 5.12
N LYS A 131 -14.24 -14.75 4.95
CA LYS A 131 -13.75 -16.13 5.01
C LYS A 131 -12.36 -16.19 5.66
N GLU A 132 -12.24 -15.65 6.87
CA GLU A 132 -10.95 -15.57 7.58
C GLU A 132 -10.30 -16.96 7.80
N SER A 133 -11.10 -18.02 7.93
CA SER A 133 -10.60 -19.40 8.08
C SER A 133 -9.80 -19.90 6.88
N ASP A 134 -10.08 -19.41 5.68
CA ASP A 134 -9.52 -19.90 4.41
C ASP A 134 -8.28 -19.10 3.97
N GLY A 135 -7.60 -18.45 4.91
CA GLY A 135 -6.41 -17.64 4.63
C GLY A 135 -5.22 -18.46 4.17
N ILE A 136 -4.42 -17.87 3.26
CA ILE A 136 -3.11 -18.41 2.85
C ILE A 136 -1.99 -17.67 3.56
N ILE A 137 -0.91 -18.39 3.87
CA ILE A 137 0.31 -17.82 4.46
C ILE A 137 1.37 -17.76 3.36
N LEU A 138 1.94 -16.56 3.18
CA LEU A 138 3.09 -16.36 2.31
C LEU A 138 4.39 -16.53 3.08
N GLU A 139 5.36 -17.11 2.40
CA GLU A 139 6.77 -17.17 2.80
C GLU A 139 7.58 -16.10 2.05
N PRO A 140 8.77 -15.71 2.55
CA PRO A 140 9.64 -14.78 1.84
C PRO A 140 9.86 -15.17 0.37
N ASP A 141 9.97 -14.17 -0.49
CA ASP A 141 10.09 -14.30 -1.94
C ASP A 141 8.85 -14.92 -2.63
N GLN A 142 7.69 -14.91 -1.95
CA GLN A 142 6.39 -15.25 -2.54
C GLN A 142 5.51 -14.01 -2.70
N GLN A 143 4.65 -14.06 -3.70
CA GLN A 143 3.55 -13.12 -3.90
C GLN A 143 2.23 -13.85 -4.06
N VAL A 144 1.15 -13.20 -3.65
CA VAL A 144 -0.22 -13.60 -3.97
C VAL A 144 -0.87 -12.52 -4.81
N THR A 145 -1.55 -12.95 -5.86
CA THR A 145 -2.47 -12.11 -6.65
C THR A 145 -3.89 -12.58 -6.40
N VAL A 146 -4.74 -11.64 -5.98
CA VAL A 146 -6.16 -11.85 -5.72
C VAL A 146 -6.95 -11.17 -6.83
N SER A 147 -7.71 -11.93 -7.58
CA SER A 147 -8.59 -11.40 -8.64
C SER A 147 -9.78 -12.33 -8.84
N ASN A 148 -10.95 -11.78 -9.15
CA ASN A 148 -12.18 -12.54 -9.40
C ASN A 148 -12.49 -13.57 -8.29
N GLY A 149 -12.27 -13.20 -7.02
CA GLY A 149 -12.51 -14.06 -5.87
C GLY A 149 -11.58 -15.27 -5.73
N LYS A 150 -10.43 -15.28 -6.41
CA LYS A 150 -9.43 -16.34 -6.37
C LYS A 150 -8.08 -15.78 -5.93
N MET A 151 -7.33 -16.59 -5.19
CA MET A 151 -5.96 -16.31 -4.77
C MET A 151 -5.00 -17.20 -5.55
N LYS A 152 -3.95 -16.61 -6.14
CA LYS A 152 -2.88 -17.33 -6.85
C LYS A 152 -1.55 -16.96 -6.22
N VAL A 153 -0.85 -17.93 -5.65
CA VAL A 153 0.49 -17.75 -5.08
C VAL A 153 1.53 -18.11 -6.13
N GLU A 154 2.55 -17.27 -6.26
CA GLU A 154 3.67 -17.45 -7.19
C GLU A 154 4.97 -16.97 -6.54
N PRO A 155 6.14 -17.52 -6.92
CA PRO A 155 7.43 -16.97 -6.48
C PRO A 155 7.65 -15.58 -7.11
N ILE A 156 8.27 -14.68 -6.35
CA ILE A 156 8.73 -13.39 -6.87
C ILE A 156 9.97 -13.64 -7.71
N ARG A 157 9.88 -13.49 -9.03
CA ARG A 157 11.01 -13.71 -9.96
C ARG A 157 12.04 -12.58 -9.93
N LEU A 158 11.56 -11.35 -9.71
CA LEU A 158 12.37 -10.16 -9.56
C LEU A 158 11.96 -9.37 -8.33
N LYS A 159 12.92 -8.84 -7.59
CA LYS A 159 12.65 -7.87 -6.52
C LYS A 159 12.13 -6.52 -7.08
N ALA A 160 11.61 -6.54 -8.32
CA ALA A 160 11.04 -5.37 -9.00
C ALA A 160 9.94 -4.68 -8.23
N HIS A 161 9.14 -5.47 -7.48
CA HIS A 161 8.05 -4.97 -6.62
C HIS A 161 8.52 -4.07 -5.48
N PHE A 162 9.84 -4.02 -5.21
CA PHE A 162 10.41 -3.18 -4.15
C PHE A 162 11.27 -2.05 -4.68
N LEU A 163 11.68 -2.07 -5.97
CA LEU A 163 12.58 -1.09 -6.56
C LEU A 163 11.97 0.32 -6.64
N TRP A 164 10.64 0.43 -6.60
CA TRP A 164 9.99 1.74 -6.58
C TRP A 164 10.33 2.54 -5.31
N LEU A 165 10.71 1.87 -4.21
CA LEU A 165 11.24 2.52 -3.00
C LEU A 165 12.48 3.36 -3.31
N ASP A 166 13.30 2.91 -4.27
CA ASP A 166 14.51 3.60 -4.75
C ASP A 166 14.22 4.50 -5.97
N GLY A 167 12.93 4.67 -6.34
CA GLY A 167 12.55 5.45 -7.53
C GLY A 167 12.85 4.75 -8.84
N ILE A 168 12.88 3.43 -8.85
CA ILE A 168 13.11 2.61 -10.04
C ILE A 168 11.85 1.80 -10.33
N TYR A 169 11.28 1.98 -11.49
CA TYR A 169 10.18 1.18 -12.00
C TYR A 169 10.73 0.11 -12.91
N ALA A 170 10.59 -1.14 -12.51
CA ALA A 170 11.12 -2.30 -13.24
C ALA A 170 9.98 -3.18 -13.72
N PHE A 171 10.14 -3.68 -14.93
CA PHE A 171 9.20 -4.54 -15.62
C PHE A 171 9.96 -5.75 -16.18
N GLU A 172 9.36 -6.93 -16.07
CA GLU A 172 9.90 -8.17 -16.63
C GLU A 172 8.83 -8.89 -17.40
N ASN A 173 9.01 -9.00 -18.70
CA ASN A 173 8.04 -9.61 -19.61
C ASN A 173 6.61 -9.08 -19.38
N GLU A 174 6.52 -7.79 -19.01
CA GLU A 174 5.27 -7.12 -18.65
C GLU A 174 4.51 -6.69 -19.90
N PRO A 175 3.21 -6.98 -20.02
CA PRO A 175 2.39 -6.46 -21.12
C PRO A 175 2.45 -4.93 -21.17
N LEU A 176 2.56 -4.40 -22.40
CA LEU A 176 2.67 -2.95 -22.59
C LEU A 176 1.51 -2.20 -21.95
N ILE A 177 0.29 -2.75 -21.98
CA ILE A 177 -0.86 -2.11 -21.39
C ILE A 177 -0.68 -1.85 -19.89
N ASN A 178 -0.14 -2.82 -19.14
CA ASN A 178 0.11 -2.69 -17.72
C ASN A 178 1.21 -1.65 -17.43
N ILE A 179 2.21 -1.55 -18.32
CA ILE A 179 3.25 -0.51 -18.23
C ILE A 179 2.63 0.86 -18.43
N LEU A 180 1.76 1.03 -19.43
CA LEU A 180 1.12 2.30 -19.73
C LEU A 180 0.18 2.73 -18.60
N GLU A 181 -0.58 1.81 -18.00
CA GLU A 181 -1.39 2.10 -16.81
C GLU A 181 -0.54 2.60 -15.63
N LYS A 182 0.62 2.00 -15.39
CA LYS A 182 1.56 2.50 -14.39
C LYS A 182 2.13 3.87 -14.75
N MET A 183 2.41 4.13 -16.05
CA MET A 183 2.85 5.46 -16.50
C MET A 183 1.77 6.53 -16.25
N GLU A 184 0.48 6.22 -16.45
CA GLU A 184 -0.62 7.14 -16.12
C GLU A 184 -0.61 7.53 -14.62
N LEU A 185 -0.29 6.58 -13.73
CA LEU A 185 -0.16 6.84 -12.29
C LEU A 185 1.05 7.73 -11.96
N TYR A 186 2.19 7.48 -12.63
CA TYR A 186 3.45 8.15 -12.29
C TYR A 186 3.58 9.53 -12.89
N TYR A 187 3.07 9.75 -14.11
CA TYR A 187 3.20 11.01 -14.83
C TYR A 187 1.94 11.89 -14.81
N ASP A 188 0.88 11.42 -14.15
CA ASP A 188 -0.44 12.10 -14.12
C ASP A 188 -0.99 12.46 -15.50
N VAL A 189 -0.92 11.51 -16.40
CA VAL A 189 -1.37 11.65 -17.78
C VAL A 189 -2.44 10.60 -18.09
N LYS A 190 -3.21 10.84 -19.16
CA LYS A 190 -4.08 9.82 -19.76
C LYS A 190 -3.45 9.33 -21.05
N ILE A 191 -3.27 8.03 -21.17
CA ILE A 191 -2.68 7.38 -22.36
C ILE A 191 -3.77 6.62 -23.11
N VAL A 192 -4.03 7.02 -24.36
CA VAL A 192 -4.99 6.36 -25.22
C VAL A 192 -4.25 5.60 -26.29
N VAL A 193 -4.37 4.27 -26.28
CA VAL A 193 -3.75 3.41 -27.29
C VAL A 193 -4.73 3.21 -28.44
N LYS A 194 -4.42 3.76 -29.62
CA LYS A 194 -5.23 3.63 -30.85
C LYS A 194 -4.97 2.29 -31.56
N ASP A 195 -3.73 1.81 -31.53
CA ASP A 195 -3.33 0.54 -32.13
C ASP A 195 -3.32 -0.59 -31.09
N THR A 196 -4.41 -1.33 -31.01
CA THR A 196 -4.57 -2.44 -30.06
C THR A 196 -3.61 -3.61 -30.33
N SER A 197 -2.94 -3.67 -31.48
CA SER A 197 -1.92 -4.69 -31.74
C SER A 197 -0.72 -4.60 -30.78
N LEU A 198 -0.49 -3.41 -30.21
CA LEU A 198 0.54 -3.15 -29.20
C LEU A 198 0.28 -3.88 -27.86
N PHE A 199 -0.95 -4.26 -27.58
CA PHE A 199 -1.28 -5.00 -26.32
C PHE A 199 -0.71 -6.43 -26.27
N LYS A 200 -0.26 -6.96 -27.41
CA LYS A 200 0.38 -8.28 -27.47
C LYS A 200 1.85 -8.24 -27.10
N ASP A 201 2.43 -7.06 -27.07
CA ASP A 201 3.86 -6.90 -26.81
C ASP A 201 4.14 -6.87 -25.31
N THR A 202 5.21 -7.51 -24.91
CA THR A 202 5.74 -7.49 -23.56
C THR A 202 7.10 -6.82 -23.54
N TYR A 203 7.41 -6.16 -22.44
CA TYR A 203 8.66 -5.41 -22.28
C TYR A 203 9.37 -5.80 -20.99
N THR A 204 10.70 -5.82 -21.08
CA THR A 204 11.58 -5.96 -19.93
C THR A 204 12.48 -4.75 -19.88
N GLY A 205 12.49 -4.03 -18.76
CA GLY A 205 13.29 -2.82 -18.62
C GLY A 205 13.11 -2.15 -17.28
N LYS A 206 13.85 -1.05 -17.10
CA LYS A 206 13.79 -0.22 -15.90
C LYS A 206 13.76 1.24 -16.29
N PHE A 207 12.91 2.02 -15.64
CA PHE A 207 12.85 3.48 -15.74
C PHE A 207 13.09 4.08 -14.36
N ARG A 208 13.66 5.28 -14.34
CA ARG A 208 13.80 6.04 -13.10
C ARG A 208 12.66 7.04 -12.98
N GLN A 209 12.21 7.30 -11.80
CA GLN A 209 11.16 8.30 -11.53
C GLN A 209 11.46 9.68 -12.12
N ARG A 210 12.76 10.04 -12.24
CA ARG A 210 13.22 11.30 -12.83
C ARG A 210 13.24 11.31 -14.36
N ASP A 211 13.12 10.17 -15.02
CA ASP A 211 13.10 10.10 -16.48
C ASP A 211 11.81 10.75 -16.97
N SER A 212 11.86 11.52 -18.05
CA SER A 212 10.64 12.11 -18.61
C SER A 212 9.79 11.05 -19.31
N LEU A 213 8.49 11.30 -19.43
CA LEU A 213 7.60 10.40 -20.18
C LEU A 213 8.07 10.22 -21.65
N ASP A 214 8.67 11.27 -22.24
CA ASP A 214 9.23 11.21 -23.59
C ASP A 214 10.44 10.27 -23.68
N ASP A 215 11.29 10.26 -22.65
CA ASP A 215 12.42 9.34 -22.60
C ASP A 215 11.94 7.89 -22.50
N VAL A 216 10.92 7.65 -21.68
CA VAL A 216 10.30 6.33 -21.57
C VAL A 216 9.73 5.88 -22.91
N PHE A 217 8.93 6.71 -23.58
CA PHE A 217 8.39 6.37 -24.90
C PHE A 217 9.48 6.14 -25.94
N ARG A 218 10.57 6.93 -25.91
CA ARG A 218 11.71 6.75 -26.82
C ARG A 218 12.35 5.37 -26.65
N VAL A 219 12.49 4.90 -25.40
CA VAL A 219 13.01 3.54 -25.13
C VAL A 219 12.04 2.47 -25.62
N LEU A 220 10.75 2.60 -25.34
CA LEU A 220 9.74 1.65 -25.82
C LEU A 220 9.68 1.59 -27.35
N GLN A 221 9.85 2.72 -28.05
CA GLN A 221 9.90 2.82 -29.51
C GLN A 221 11.13 2.13 -30.15
N GLN A 222 12.20 1.89 -29.39
CA GLN A 222 13.36 1.11 -29.89
C GLN A 222 13.01 -0.37 -30.08
N ILE A 223 12.05 -0.89 -29.29
CA ILE A 223 11.62 -2.29 -29.35
C ILE A 223 10.57 -2.46 -30.46
N ARG A 224 9.61 -1.54 -30.52
CA ARG A 224 8.57 -1.53 -31.56
C ARG A 224 8.23 -0.11 -31.97
N LYS A 225 8.16 0.16 -33.28
CA LYS A 225 7.82 1.48 -33.81
C LYS A 225 6.33 1.77 -33.59
N PHE A 226 6.02 2.87 -32.95
CA PHE A 226 4.69 3.46 -32.82
C PHE A 226 4.79 4.99 -32.76
N LYS A 227 3.68 5.68 -33.03
CA LYS A 227 3.62 7.14 -32.95
C LYS A 227 3.05 7.55 -31.61
N VAL A 228 3.58 8.63 -31.03
CA VAL A 228 3.06 9.29 -29.84
C VAL A 228 2.55 10.67 -30.26
N GLU A 229 1.30 10.95 -29.95
CA GLU A 229 0.66 12.25 -30.13
C GLU A 229 0.33 12.83 -28.76
N LYS A 230 0.67 14.08 -28.52
CA LYS A 230 0.32 14.78 -27.28
C LYS A 230 -0.85 15.69 -27.54
N ASN A 231 -1.93 15.50 -26.80
CA ASN A 231 -3.04 16.45 -26.74
C ASN A 231 -2.80 17.36 -25.52
N THR A 232 -2.67 18.64 -25.77
CA THR A 232 -2.59 19.69 -24.74
C THR A 232 -3.99 20.04 -24.25
#